data_1a205aa7813ae424b50a87808f56ecb3
#
_entry.id   1a205aa7813ae424b50a87808f56ecb3
#
_cell.length_a   1.000
_cell.length_b   1.000
_cell.length_c   1.000
_cell.angle_alpha   90.00
_cell.angle_beta   90.00
_cell.angle_gamma   90.00
#
_symmetry.space_group_name_H-M   'P 1'
#
loop_
_entity.id
_entity.type
_entity.pdbx_description
1 polymer ?
#
loop_
_entity_poly.entity_id
_entity_poly.type
_entity_poly.pdbx_seq_one_letter_code
_entity_poly.pdbx_strand_id
1 'polypeptide(L)'
;TLLEQKFLTNWCYYNNIKLYTKTIEDLKRSNSKRSDYESITKKIRFDFYKEGSSKENVNMILLGHHKDDLIENFFIRFLRGSGLKGLVSFDKNVIIYNGINVIRPFLSTSKKDLLKINKKTFGFFIDDPTNNDDKFLRSRIRKLLINLDKEGLKFNKFYLTLKNLSKSDQVIEFYVDKNILENSKYFEKDKKIILNQSFFNNPEEIILRSIMQVIKRISWKKNYPRGKKVNSLIDSIKFSNKNVKLTLSGCIIEKIQDSVIIYPEKR
;
A
#
# COMPACT_ATOMS: atom_id res chain seq x y z
N THR A 1 -14.27 7.41 -19.78
CA THR A 1 -14.65 8.04 -21.06
C THR A 1 -15.89 8.90 -20.90
N LEU A 2 -16.16 9.85 -21.83
CA LEU A 2 -17.37 10.70 -21.81
C LEU A 2 -18.65 9.85 -21.86
N LEU A 3 -18.64 8.74 -22.62
CA LEU A 3 -19.76 7.80 -22.69
C LEU A 3 -20.07 7.13 -21.37
N GLU A 4 -19.03 6.67 -20.66
CA GLU A 4 -19.15 6.07 -19.34
C GLU A 4 -19.70 7.06 -18.31
N GLN A 5 -19.18 8.28 -18.30
CA GLN A 5 -19.66 9.33 -17.42
C GLN A 5 -21.14 9.64 -17.67
N LYS A 6 -21.54 9.78 -18.95
CA LYS A 6 -22.92 10.08 -19.35
C LYS A 6 -23.88 8.98 -18.92
N PHE A 7 -23.48 7.71 -19.11
CA PHE A 7 -24.26 6.57 -18.67
C PHE A 7 -24.43 6.54 -17.15
N LEU A 8 -23.32 6.64 -16.41
CA LEU A 8 -23.35 6.65 -14.96
C LEU A 8 -24.18 7.81 -14.39
N THR A 9 -24.08 8.98 -15.00
CA THR A 9 -24.89 10.14 -14.59
C THR A 9 -26.39 9.85 -14.73
N ASN A 10 -26.81 9.33 -15.86
CA ASN A 10 -28.23 9.00 -16.10
C ASN A 10 -28.68 7.88 -15.16
N TRP A 11 -27.89 6.82 -15.02
CA TRP A 11 -28.26 5.69 -14.18
C TRP A 11 -28.37 6.09 -12.70
N CYS A 12 -27.42 6.88 -12.19
CA CYS A 12 -27.45 7.38 -10.82
C CYS A 12 -28.65 8.31 -10.60
N TYR A 13 -28.98 9.15 -11.55
CA TYR A 13 -30.14 10.03 -11.51
C TYR A 13 -31.45 9.23 -11.37
N TYR A 14 -31.68 8.24 -12.25
CA TYR A 14 -32.89 7.40 -12.20
C TYR A 14 -33.01 6.53 -10.95
N ASN A 15 -31.89 6.22 -10.31
CA ASN A 15 -31.86 5.40 -9.07
C ASN A 15 -31.70 6.24 -7.80
N ASN A 16 -31.82 7.56 -7.85
CA ASN A 16 -31.65 8.48 -6.70
C ASN A 16 -30.29 8.29 -6.00
N ILE A 17 -29.23 8.03 -6.74
CA ILE A 17 -27.87 7.86 -6.21
C ILE A 17 -27.08 9.14 -6.52
N LYS A 18 -26.50 9.74 -5.48
CA LYS A 18 -25.60 10.88 -5.64
C LYS A 18 -24.35 10.48 -6.41
N LEU A 19 -24.01 11.18 -7.46
CA LEU A 19 -22.81 10.97 -8.26
C LEU A 19 -21.86 12.16 -8.12
N TYR A 20 -20.62 11.88 -7.77
CA TYR A 20 -19.51 12.83 -7.78
C TYR A 20 -18.52 12.44 -8.87
N THR A 21 -18.17 13.39 -9.72
CA THR A 21 -17.20 13.20 -10.81
C THR A 21 -16.06 14.20 -10.67
N LYS A 22 -14.86 13.79 -11.02
CA LYS A 22 -13.67 14.65 -11.08
C LYS A 22 -12.87 14.31 -12.34
N THR A 23 -12.63 15.29 -13.18
CA THR A 23 -11.80 15.15 -14.37
C THR A 23 -10.35 15.46 -14.03
N ILE A 24 -9.41 14.64 -14.50
CA ILE A 24 -7.98 14.82 -14.26
C ILE A 24 -7.36 15.43 -15.53
N GLU A 25 -7.52 16.73 -15.72
CA GLU A 25 -7.01 17.44 -16.90
C GLU A 25 -5.53 17.84 -16.76
N ASP A 26 -5.07 18.07 -15.54
CA ASP A 26 -3.72 18.64 -15.27
C ASP A 26 -2.55 17.66 -15.43
N LEU A 27 -2.82 16.37 -15.63
CA LEU A 27 -1.76 15.36 -15.75
C LEU A 27 -1.05 15.37 -17.10
N LYS A 28 -1.64 15.95 -18.13
CA LYS A 28 -1.05 16.04 -19.48
C LYS A 28 0.05 17.11 -19.59
N ARG A 29 0.15 18.02 -18.62
CA ARG A 29 1.08 19.17 -18.65
C ARG A 29 2.40 18.94 -17.89
N SER A 30 2.53 17.85 -17.12
CA SER A 30 3.77 17.59 -16.42
C SER A 30 4.65 16.65 -17.24
N ASN A 31 5.88 17.08 -17.56
CA ASN A 31 6.99 16.24 -18.07
C ASN A 31 7.47 15.20 -17.06
N SER A 32 6.59 14.72 -16.17
CA SER A 32 6.92 13.77 -15.12
C SER A 32 7.14 12.36 -15.68
N LYS A 33 8.14 11.67 -15.14
CA LYS A 33 8.42 10.27 -15.47
C LYS A 33 7.15 9.43 -15.27
N ARG A 34 6.92 8.44 -16.12
CA ARG A 34 5.73 7.56 -16.13
C ARG A 34 5.43 6.90 -14.77
N SER A 35 6.44 6.65 -13.95
CA SER A 35 6.32 6.16 -12.57
C SER A 35 5.62 7.15 -11.64
N ASP A 36 5.76 8.44 -11.90
CA ASP A 36 5.17 9.50 -11.07
C ASP A 36 3.69 9.68 -11.39
N TYR A 37 3.28 9.39 -12.64
CA TYR A 37 1.90 9.47 -13.10
C TYR A 37 0.97 8.55 -12.30
N GLU A 38 1.32 7.26 -12.09
CA GLU A 38 0.53 6.33 -11.27
C GLU A 38 0.40 6.82 -9.82
N SER A 39 1.49 7.36 -9.25
CA SER A 39 1.50 7.83 -7.87
C SER A 39 0.66 9.10 -7.69
N ILE A 40 0.74 10.03 -8.63
CA ILE A 40 -0.02 11.28 -8.66
C ILE A 40 -1.52 10.97 -8.84
N THR A 41 -1.88 10.14 -9.82
CA THR A 41 -3.27 9.72 -10.07
C THR A 41 -3.87 9.03 -8.85
N LYS A 42 -3.09 8.16 -8.19
CA LYS A 42 -3.51 7.51 -6.95
C LYS A 42 -3.77 8.54 -5.85
N LYS A 43 -2.89 9.52 -5.67
CA LYS A 43 -3.05 10.57 -4.67
C LYS A 43 -4.32 11.39 -4.93
N ILE A 44 -4.50 11.89 -6.17
CA ILE A 44 -5.69 12.67 -6.58
C ILE A 44 -6.99 11.88 -6.31
N ARG A 45 -7.00 10.59 -6.64
CA ARG A 45 -8.14 9.71 -6.38
C ARG A 45 -8.47 9.60 -4.89
N PHE A 46 -7.47 9.39 -4.05
CA PHE A 46 -7.69 9.28 -2.61
C PHE A 46 -8.03 10.62 -1.95
N ASP A 47 -7.50 11.73 -2.45
CA ASP A 47 -7.89 13.07 -1.99
C ASP A 47 -9.35 13.35 -2.36
N PHE A 48 -9.80 12.96 -3.56
CA PHE A 48 -11.20 13.04 -3.98
C PHE A 48 -12.13 12.15 -3.14
N TYR A 49 -11.71 10.93 -2.79
CA TYR A 49 -12.45 10.08 -1.89
C TYR A 49 -12.61 10.72 -0.51
N LYS A 50 -11.58 11.39 -0.02
CA LYS A 50 -11.62 12.12 1.25
C LYS A 50 -12.59 13.31 1.18
N GLU A 51 -12.55 14.08 0.11
CA GLU A 51 -13.49 15.19 -0.12
C GLU A 51 -14.94 14.71 -0.09
N GLY A 52 -15.26 13.65 -0.85
CA GLY A 52 -16.59 13.06 -0.89
C GLY A 52 -17.03 12.47 0.46
N SER A 53 -16.14 11.76 1.15
CA SER A 53 -16.37 11.18 2.47
C SER A 53 -16.70 12.26 3.51
N SER A 54 -15.95 13.36 3.52
CA SER A 54 -16.20 14.48 4.43
C SER A 54 -17.52 15.19 4.11
N LYS A 55 -17.85 15.36 2.81
CA LYS A 55 -19.07 16.01 2.38
C LYS A 55 -20.34 15.24 2.75
N GLU A 56 -20.27 13.91 2.64
CA GLU A 56 -21.39 13.02 2.98
C GLU A 56 -21.36 12.51 4.43
N ASN A 57 -20.40 12.96 5.22
CA ASN A 57 -20.19 12.52 6.61
C ASN A 57 -20.11 10.98 6.75
N VAL A 58 -19.39 10.32 5.83
CA VAL A 58 -19.17 8.87 5.84
C VAL A 58 -17.69 8.58 6.09
N ASN A 59 -17.40 7.50 6.81
CA ASN A 59 -16.06 7.06 7.12
C ASN A 59 -15.66 5.77 6.40
N MET A 60 -16.45 5.35 5.41
CA MET A 60 -16.29 4.09 4.69
C MET A 60 -16.35 4.32 3.18
N ILE A 61 -15.43 3.70 2.44
CA ILE A 61 -15.39 3.71 0.97
C ILE A 61 -15.26 2.27 0.48
N LEU A 62 -16.10 1.92 -0.50
CA LEU A 62 -16.02 0.64 -1.18
C LEU A 62 -15.25 0.79 -2.49
N LEU A 63 -14.23 -0.06 -2.70
CA LEU A 63 -13.49 -0.12 -3.97
C LEU A 63 -13.86 -1.38 -4.74
N GLY A 64 -14.08 -1.24 -6.04
CA GLY A 64 -14.43 -2.32 -6.96
C GLY A 64 -13.28 -3.28 -7.32
N HIS A 65 -12.22 -3.37 -6.50
CA HIS A 65 -11.16 -4.34 -6.72
C HIS A 65 -11.67 -5.77 -6.56
N HIS A 66 -11.25 -6.64 -7.46
CA HIS A 66 -11.71 -8.02 -7.53
C HIS A 66 -10.52 -9.02 -7.46
N LYS A 67 -10.85 -10.27 -7.51
CA LYS A 67 -9.95 -11.42 -7.41
C LYS A 67 -8.74 -11.34 -8.36
N ASP A 68 -8.98 -10.96 -9.62
CA ASP A 68 -7.93 -10.88 -10.63
C ASP A 68 -6.95 -9.73 -10.31
N ASP A 69 -7.43 -8.61 -9.74
CA ASP A 69 -6.57 -7.53 -9.26
C ASP A 69 -5.62 -7.96 -8.14
N LEU A 70 -6.05 -8.92 -7.31
CA LEU A 70 -5.23 -9.48 -6.24
C LEU A 70 -4.01 -10.20 -6.82
N ILE A 71 -4.24 -11.07 -7.82
CA ILE A 71 -3.16 -11.80 -8.50
C ILE A 71 -2.25 -10.81 -9.25
N GLU A 72 -2.83 -9.94 -10.06
CA GLU A 72 -2.06 -8.92 -10.81
C GLU A 72 -1.15 -8.12 -9.89
N ASN A 73 -1.69 -7.64 -8.76
CA ASN A 73 -0.92 -6.85 -7.81
C ASN A 73 0.21 -7.64 -7.15
N PHE A 74 -0.03 -8.92 -6.83
CA PHE A 74 1.01 -9.81 -6.31
C PHE A 74 2.17 -9.93 -7.29
N PHE A 75 1.91 -10.27 -8.56
CA PHE A 75 2.97 -10.42 -9.56
C PHE A 75 3.69 -9.11 -9.87
N ILE A 76 2.98 -7.97 -9.91
CA ILE A 76 3.62 -6.65 -10.06
C ILE A 76 4.61 -6.39 -8.93
N ARG A 77 4.26 -6.73 -7.69
CA ARG A 77 5.13 -6.55 -6.52
C ARG A 77 6.27 -7.56 -6.48
N PHE A 78 5.99 -8.80 -6.83
CA PHE A 78 6.99 -9.86 -6.94
C PHE A 78 8.10 -9.47 -7.94
N LEU A 79 7.74 -9.02 -9.14
CA LEU A 79 8.68 -8.54 -10.14
C LEU A 79 9.47 -7.29 -9.73
N ARG A 80 8.97 -6.52 -8.76
CA ARG A 80 9.69 -5.38 -8.16
C ARG A 80 10.59 -5.77 -6.99
N GLY A 81 10.70 -7.05 -6.66
CA GLY A 81 11.48 -7.53 -5.52
C GLY A 81 10.89 -7.13 -4.16
N SER A 82 9.58 -7.04 -4.05
CA SER A 82 8.92 -6.71 -2.78
C SER A 82 9.09 -7.83 -1.76
N GLY A 83 9.43 -7.50 -0.52
CA GLY A 83 9.42 -8.44 0.60
C GLY A 83 7.99 -8.88 0.98
N LEU A 84 7.90 -9.79 1.95
CA LEU A 84 6.66 -10.46 2.37
C LEU A 84 5.51 -9.48 2.63
N LYS A 85 5.72 -8.46 3.48
CA LYS A 85 4.73 -7.40 3.76
C LYS A 85 4.18 -6.74 2.51
N GLY A 86 5.05 -6.51 1.52
CA GLY A 86 4.67 -5.96 0.23
C GLY A 86 3.78 -6.91 -0.56
N LEU A 87 4.13 -8.18 -0.65
CA LEU A 87 3.40 -9.19 -1.42
C LEU A 87 1.98 -9.40 -0.89
N VAL A 88 1.79 -9.49 0.43
CA VAL A 88 0.48 -9.75 1.07
C VAL A 88 -0.36 -8.49 1.31
N SER A 89 0.17 -7.31 1.09
CA SER A 89 -0.51 -6.05 1.47
C SER A 89 -1.84 -5.79 0.76
N PHE A 90 -2.10 -6.43 -0.39
CA PHE A 90 -3.34 -6.26 -1.14
C PHE A 90 -4.47 -7.20 -0.68
N ASP A 91 -4.13 -8.27 0.05
CA ASP A 91 -5.10 -9.24 0.58
C ASP A 91 -6.00 -8.66 1.71
N LYS A 92 -5.62 -7.54 2.27
CA LYS A 92 -6.42 -6.89 3.33
C LYS A 92 -7.71 -6.32 2.75
N ASN A 93 -8.84 -6.89 3.17
CA ASN A 93 -10.17 -6.42 2.77
C ASN A 93 -10.45 -4.99 3.26
N VAL A 94 -9.91 -4.62 4.42
CA VAL A 94 -10.08 -3.30 5.02
C VAL A 94 -8.72 -2.66 5.23
N ILE A 95 -8.56 -1.43 4.79
CA ILE A 95 -7.39 -0.60 5.04
C ILE A 95 -7.85 0.75 5.59
N ILE A 96 -7.15 1.26 6.59
CA ILE A 96 -7.38 2.62 7.08
C ILE A 96 -6.48 3.57 6.28
N TYR A 97 -7.08 4.55 5.63
CA TYR A 97 -6.38 5.60 4.90
C TYR A 97 -6.84 6.98 5.37
N ASN A 98 -5.97 7.71 6.06
CA ASN A 98 -6.28 9.02 6.63
C ASN A 98 -7.59 9.07 7.44
N GLY A 99 -7.87 8.03 8.24
CA GLY A 99 -9.07 7.92 9.07
C GLY A 99 -10.31 7.35 8.35
N ILE A 100 -10.21 7.02 7.06
CA ILE A 100 -11.30 6.44 6.28
C ILE A 100 -11.06 4.94 6.11
N ASN A 101 -12.10 4.14 6.33
CA ASN A 101 -12.08 2.70 6.09
C ASN A 101 -12.31 2.42 4.61
N VAL A 102 -11.28 1.91 3.94
CA VAL A 102 -11.36 1.50 2.53
C VAL A 102 -11.57 0.00 2.46
N ILE A 103 -12.71 -0.42 1.95
CA ILE A 103 -13.14 -1.83 1.88
C ILE A 103 -13.12 -2.31 0.44
N ARG A 104 -12.74 -3.57 0.22
CA ARG A 104 -12.71 -4.25 -1.08
C ARG A 104 -13.62 -5.48 -1.04
N PRO A 105 -14.92 -5.34 -1.26
CA PRO A 105 -15.88 -6.43 -1.05
C PRO A 105 -15.73 -7.56 -2.07
N PHE A 106 -15.16 -7.31 -3.25
CA PHE A 106 -15.11 -8.28 -4.36
C PHE A 106 -13.78 -9.04 -4.50
N LEU A 107 -12.88 -9.01 -3.49
CA LEU A 107 -11.59 -9.71 -3.57
C LEU A 107 -11.72 -11.24 -3.74
N SER A 108 -12.85 -11.83 -3.38
CA SER A 108 -13.17 -13.25 -3.61
C SER A 108 -13.92 -13.53 -4.93
N THR A 109 -14.37 -12.48 -5.64
CA THR A 109 -15.21 -12.59 -6.85
C THR A 109 -14.35 -12.40 -8.10
N SER A 110 -14.51 -13.26 -9.10
CA SER A 110 -13.76 -13.13 -10.35
C SER A 110 -14.30 -12.01 -11.24
N LYS A 111 -13.43 -11.41 -12.07
CA LYS A 111 -13.86 -10.44 -13.09
C LYS A 111 -14.94 -11.02 -14.00
N LYS A 112 -14.80 -12.31 -14.36
CA LYS A 112 -15.79 -13.02 -15.20
C LYS A 112 -17.18 -13.05 -14.57
N ASP A 113 -17.27 -13.30 -13.27
CA ASP A 113 -18.57 -13.34 -12.57
C ASP A 113 -19.15 -11.94 -12.41
N LEU A 114 -18.32 -10.94 -12.12
CA LEU A 114 -18.76 -9.54 -12.11
C LEU A 114 -19.27 -9.08 -13.47
N LEU A 115 -18.62 -9.46 -14.58
CA LEU A 115 -19.09 -9.15 -15.93
C LEU A 115 -20.43 -9.81 -16.25
N LYS A 116 -20.67 -11.07 -15.81
CA LYS A 116 -21.96 -11.75 -15.98
C LYS A 116 -23.08 -10.99 -15.24
N ILE A 117 -22.84 -10.61 -13.98
CA ILE A 117 -23.79 -9.82 -13.18
C ILE A 117 -24.06 -8.47 -13.84
N ASN A 118 -23.00 -7.77 -14.24
CA ASN A 118 -23.09 -6.48 -14.90
C ASN A 118 -23.94 -6.56 -16.18
N LYS A 119 -23.65 -7.53 -17.04
CA LYS A 119 -24.42 -7.75 -18.28
C LYS A 119 -25.91 -8.05 -17.99
N LYS A 120 -26.20 -8.83 -16.94
CA LYS A 120 -27.59 -9.13 -16.54
C LYS A 120 -28.31 -7.92 -15.99
N THR A 121 -27.62 -7.07 -15.23
CA THR A 121 -28.21 -5.91 -14.54
C THR A 121 -28.31 -4.67 -15.44
N PHE A 122 -27.26 -4.38 -16.23
CA PHE A 122 -27.14 -3.16 -17.00
C PHE A 122 -27.22 -3.38 -18.51
N GLY A 123 -27.20 -4.63 -18.99
CA GLY A 123 -27.25 -5.00 -20.41
C GLY A 123 -25.91 -4.85 -21.16
N PHE A 124 -24.99 -4.00 -20.70
CA PHE A 124 -23.70 -3.74 -21.34
C PHE A 124 -22.62 -3.36 -20.31
N PHE A 125 -21.39 -3.32 -20.77
CA PHE A 125 -20.25 -2.74 -20.05
C PHE A 125 -19.33 -2.00 -21.04
N ILE A 126 -18.60 -1.04 -20.53
CA ILE A 126 -17.63 -0.29 -21.33
C ILE A 126 -16.25 -0.93 -21.13
N ASP A 127 -15.62 -1.34 -22.21
CA ASP A 127 -14.23 -1.83 -22.18
C ASP A 127 -13.30 -0.63 -22.40
N ASP A 128 -12.36 -0.43 -21.47
CA ASP A 128 -11.36 0.62 -21.59
C ASP A 128 -10.24 0.14 -22.53
N PRO A 129 -9.98 0.79 -23.67
CA PRO A 129 -8.94 0.39 -24.62
C PRO A 129 -7.55 0.27 -24.00
N THR A 130 -7.28 1.02 -22.92
CA THR A 130 -5.99 0.95 -22.22
C THR A 130 -5.75 -0.37 -21.51
N ASN A 131 -6.79 -1.17 -21.30
CA ASN A 131 -6.67 -2.51 -20.71
C ASN A 131 -5.84 -3.49 -21.55
N ASN A 132 -5.79 -3.27 -22.88
CA ASN A 132 -5.09 -4.13 -23.83
C ASN A 132 -3.75 -3.54 -24.31
N ASP A 133 -3.35 -2.34 -23.85
CA ASP A 133 -2.11 -1.72 -24.26
C ASP A 133 -0.90 -2.31 -23.49
N ASP A 134 -0.03 -3.00 -24.23
CA ASP A 134 1.18 -3.64 -23.71
C ASP A 134 2.24 -2.69 -23.15
N LYS A 135 2.05 -1.38 -23.37
CA LYS A 135 2.87 -0.36 -22.72
C LYS A 135 2.69 -0.40 -21.19
N PHE A 136 1.55 -0.90 -20.69
CA PHE A 136 1.29 -0.98 -19.26
C PHE A 136 1.73 -2.33 -18.68
N LEU A 137 2.46 -2.30 -17.57
CA LEU A 137 2.92 -3.51 -16.88
C LEU A 137 1.73 -4.43 -16.52
N ARG A 138 0.60 -3.86 -16.15
CA ARG A 138 -0.60 -4.61 -15.77
C ARG A 138 -1.16 -5.44 -16.94
N SER A 139 -1.17 -4.90 -18.16
CA SER A 139 -1.60 -5.64 -19.36
C SER A 139 -0.65 -6.80 -19.68
N ARG A 140 0.67 -6.56 -19.55
CA ARG A 140 1.65 -7.65 -19.73
C ARG A 140 1.50 -8.74 -18.68
N ILE A 141 1.23 -8.40 -17.42
CA ILE A 141 0.97 -9.38 -16.35
C ILE A 141 -0.28 -10.21 -16.67
N ARG A 142 -1.37 -9.61 -17.16
CA ARG A 142 -2.57 -10.34 -17.57
C ARG A 142 -2.26 -11.41 -18.63
N LYS A 143 -1.47 -11.05 -19.64
CA LYS A 143 -1.02 -12.02 -20.66
C LYS A 143 -0.18 -13.15 -20.04
N LEU A 144 0.74 -12.82 -19.14
CA LEU A 144 1.52 -13.82 -18.41
C LEU A 144 0.63 -14.75 -17.59
N LEU A 145 -0.37 -14.22 -16.89
CA LEU A 145 -1.29 -15.00 -16.07
C LEU A 145 -2.12 -15.99 -16.89
N ILE A 146 -2.49 -15.66 -18.14
CA ILE A 146 -3.17 -16.58 -19.06
C ILE A 146 -2.27 -17.80 -19.35
N ASN A 147 -0.97 -17.58 -19.56
CA ASN A 147 -0.03 -18.67 -19.78
C ASN A 147 0.18 -19.49 -18.51
N LEU A 148 0.35 -18.85 -17.36
CA LEU A 148 0.48 -19.53 -16.07
C LEU A 148 -0.76 -20.35 -15.69
N ASP A 149 -1.97 -19.92 -16.11
CA ASP A 149 -3.19 -20.72 -15.90
C ASP A 149 -3.16 -22.03 -16.71
N LYS A 150 -2.60 -22.01 -17.94
CA LYS A 150 -2.37 -23.21 -18.74
C LYS A 150 -1.37 -24.18 -18.09
N GLU A 151 -0.35 -23.62 -17.43
CA GLU A 151 0.65 -24.38 -16.65
C GLU A 151 0.15 -24.82 -15.26
N GLY A 152 -1.12 -24.60 -14.96
CA GLY A 152 -1.75 -25.09 -13.73
C GLY A 152 -1.81 -24.11 -12.58
N LEU A 153 -1.49 -22.82 -12.77
CA LEU A 153 -1.73 -21.79 -11.78
C LEU A 153 -3.23 -21.55 -11.60
N LYS A 154 -3.84 -22.27 -10.69
CA LYS A 154 -5.26 -22.06 -10.33
C LYS A 154 -5.37 -21.03 -9.20
N PHE A 155 -6.37 -20.17 -9.30
CA PHE A 155 -6.60 -19.14 -8.29
C PHE A 155 -6.66 -19.68 -6.87
N ASN A 156 -7.36 -20.79 -6.65
CA ASN A 156 -7.52 -21.33 -5.30
C ASN A 156 -6.18 -21.73 -4.68
N LYS A 157 -5.26 -22.30 -5.46
CA LYS A 157 -3.90 -22.64 -5.03
C LYS A 157 -3.08 -21.37 -4.75
N PHE A 158 -3.16 -20.39 -5.66
CA PHE A 158 -2.53 -19.09 -5.47
C PHE A 158 -3.04 -18.40 -4.19
N TYR A 159 -4.36 -18.35 -4.00
CA TYR A 159 -4.98 -17.70 -2.85
C TYR A 159 -4.63 -18.40 -1.53
N LEU A 160 -4.55 -19.75 -1.54
CA LEU A 160 -4.07 -20.51 -0.39
C LEU A 160 -2.63 -20.12 -0.01
N THR A 161 -1.73 -20.07 -1.01
CA THR A 161 -0.35 -19.61 -0.80
C THR A 161 -0.31 -18.19 -0.24
N LEU A 162 -1.08 -17.27 -0.81
CA LEU A 162 -1.15 -15.90 -0.34
C LEU A 162 -1.64 -15.81 1.11
N LYS A 163 -2.67 -16.59 1.48
CA LYS A 163 -3.14 -16.69 2.87
C LYS A 163 -2.07 -17.21 3.82
N ASN A 164 -1.31 -18.22 3.42
CA ASN A 164 -0.23 -18.74 4.26
C ASN A 164 0.87 -17.71 4.44
N LEU A 165 1.25 -16.99 3.38
CA LEU A 165 2.18 -15.87 3.48
C LEU A 165 1.64 -14.74 4.39
N SER A 166 0.34 -14.46 4.31
CA SER A 166 -0.30 -13.46 5.16
C SER A 166 -0.30 -13.86 6.64
N LYS A 167 -0.48 -15.14 6.97
CA LYS A 167 -0.34 -15.64 8.34
C LYS A 167 1.10 -15.49 8.85
N SER A 168 2.10 -15.81 8.02
CA SER A 168 3.51 -15.60 8.38
C SER A 168 3.81 -14.12 8.62
N ASP A 169 3.24 -13.22 7.80
CA ASP A 169 3.39 -11.78 7.99
C ASP A 169 2.78 -11.31 9.32
N GLN A 170 1.64 -11.88 9.74
CA GLN A 170 1.02 -11.57 11.04
C GLN A 170 1.92 -11.96 12.22
N VAL A 171 2.59 -13.10 12.14
CA VAL A 171 3.57 -13.51 13.16
C VAL A 171 4.72 -12.51 13.25
N ILE A 172 5.25 -12.10 12.10
CA ILE A 172 6.31 -11.08 12.07
C ILE A 172 5.82 -9.76 12.67
N GLU A 173 4.63 -9.28 12.29
CA GLU A 173 4.05 -8.04 12.85
C GLU A 173 3.87 -8.13 14.37
N PHE A 174 3.43 -9.27 14.90
CA PHE A 174 3.33 -9.50 16.34
C PHE A 174 4.69 -9.30 17.05
N TYR A 175 5.75 -9.88 16.50
CA TYR A 175 7.09 -9.72 17.10
C TYR A 175 7.65 -8.30 16.89
N VAL A 176 7.30 -7.62 15.80
CA VAL A 176 7.65 -6.21 15.60
C VAL A 176 7.01 -5.33 16.66
N ASP A 177 5.71 -5.51 16.91
CA ASP A 177 4.99 -4.74 17.93
C ASP A 177 5.53 -5.04 19.33
N LYS A 178 5.81 -6.32 19.62
CA LYS A 178 6.44 -6.76 20.86
C LYS A 178 7.82 -6.12 21.05
N ASN A 179 8.68 -6.13 20.03
CA ASN A 179 10.00 -5.50 20.08
C ASN A 179 9.91 -4.01 20.39
N ILE A 180 8.99 -3.29 19.73
CA ILE A 180 8.77 -1.86 19.97
C ILE A 180 8.26 -1.62 21.39
N LEU A 181 7.32 -2.43 21.87
CA LEU A 181 6.72 -2.27 23.19
C LEU A 181 7.74 -2.51 24.32
N GLU A 182 8.53 -3.57 24.23
CA GLU A 182 9.45 -4.01 25.29
C GLU A 182 10.79 -3.26 25.25
N ASN A 183 11.24 -2.87 24.07
CA ASN A 183 12.60 -2.37 23.84
C ASN A 183 12.67 -0.91 23.38
N SER A 184 11.56 -0.17 23.45
CA SER A 184 11.57 1.26 23.17
C SER A 184 10.75 2.08 24.16
N LYS A 185 11.14 3.34 24.37
CA LYS A 185 10.42 4.29 25.20
C LYS A 185 10.15 5.58 24.42
N TYR A 186 8.87 5.93 24.28
CA TYR A 186 8.44 7.18 23.62
C TYR A 186 8.28 8.30 24.63
N PHE A 187 8.86 9.46 24.31
CA PHE A 187 8.76 10.69 25.08
C PHE A 187 7.96 11.72 24.25
N GLU A 188 6.71 11.89 24.61
CA GLU A 188 5.77 12.69 23.82
C GLU A 188 6.15 14.17 23.75
N LYS A 189 6.55 14.77 24.89
CA LYS A 189 6.97 16.19 24.97
C LYS A 189 8.11 16.51 24.02
N ASP A 190 9.10 15.63 23.95
CA ASP A 190 10.31 15.82 23.13
C ASP A 190 10.16 15.22 21.73
N LYS A 191 9.04 14.55 21.45
CA LYS A 191 8.81 13.75 20.22
C LYS A 191 9.98 12.84 19.89
N LYS A 192 10.57 12.16 20.88
CA LYS A 192 11.70 11.27 20.71
C LYS A 192 11.37 9.85 21.15
N ILE A 193 12.04 8.87 20.55
CA ILE A 193 12.02 7.47 20.97
C ILE A 193 13.44 7.07 21.32
N ILE A 194 13.59 6.36 22.44
CA ILE A 194 14.85 5.74 22.85
C ILE A 194 14.69 4.24 22.71
N LEU A 195 15.63 3.60 22.00
CA LEU A 195 15.72 2.17 21.81
C LEU A 195 16.87 1.65 22.68
N ASN A 196 16.64 0.58 23.44
CA ASN A 196 17.68 -0.09 24.22
C ASN A 196 18.48 -1.10 23.36
N GLN A 197 19.54 -1.67 23.90
CA GLN A 197 20.38 -2.65 23.21
C GLN A 197 19.59 -3.92 22.78
N SER A 198 18.65 -4.40 23.60
CA SER A 198 17.84 -5.58 23.33
C SER A 198 16.95 -5.42 22.09
N PHE A 199 16.65 -4.17 21.69
CA PHE A 199 15.92 -3.89 20.44
C PHE A 199 16.63 -4.50 19.21
N PHE A 200 17.96 -4.53 19.23
CA PHE A 200 18.80 -5.00 18.13
C PHE A 200 19.20 -6.49 18.24
N ASN A 201 18.75 -7.19 19.28
CA ASN A 201 19.00 -8.62 19.49
C ASN A 201 17.92 -9.53 18.86
N ASN A 202 17.06 -8.97 18.02
CA ASN A 202 16.01 -9.68 17.31
C ASN A 202 16.47 -10.10 15.89
N PRO A 203 15.75 -11.01 15.21
CA PRO A 203 15.97 -11.31 13.80
C PRO A 203 15.93 -10.05 12.93
N GLU A 204 16.72 -10.04 11.86
CA GLU A 204 16.90 -8.85 11.00
C GLU A 204 15.60 -8.23 10.49
N GLU A 205 14.66 -9.05 10.04
CA GLU A 205 13.37 -8.59 9.54
C GLU A 205 12.55 -7.89 10.64
N ILE A 206 12.63 -8.38 11.88
CA ILE A 206 11.96 -7.76 13.04
C ILE A 206 12.59 -6.39 13.31
N ILE A 207 13.93 -6.31 13.38
CA ILE A 207 14.64 -5.04 13.58
C ILE A 207 14.31 -4.06 12.47
N LEU A 208 14.40 -4.49 11.20
CA LEU A 208 14.11 -3.66 10.03
C LEU A 208 12.72 -3.05 10.10
N ARG A 209 11.70 -3.86 10.33
CA ARG A 209 10.31 -3.39 10.39
C ARG A 209 10.06 -2.53 11.62
N SER A 210 10.63 -2.88 12.77
CA SER A 210 10.51 -2.07 14.01
C SER A 210 11.10 -0.67 13.81
N ILE A 211 12.31 -0.57 13.23
CA ILE A 211 12.93 0.72 12.89
C ILE A 211 12.07 1.52 11.90
N MET A 212 11.54 0.86 10.86
CA MET A 212 10.66 1.53 9.89
C MET A 212 9.40 2.08 10.56
N GLN A 213 8.78 1.36 11.49
CA GLN A 213 7.60 1.83 12.23
C GLN A 213 7.95 2.97 13.18
N VAL A 214 9.06 2.87 13.91
CA VAL A 214 9.55 3.93 14.81
C VAL A 214 9.84 5.22 14.02
N ILE A 215 10.59 5.14 12.93
CA ILE A 215 10.86 6.30 12.07
C ILE A 215 9.54 6.89 11.54
N LYS A 216 8.59 6.05 11.13
CA LYS A 216 7.29 6.50 10.63
C LYS A 216 6.48 7.25 11.68
N ARG A 217 6.57 6.86 12.95
CA ARG A 217 5.87 7.50 14.07
C ARG A 217 6.46 8.89 14.38
N ILE A 218 7.78 9.03 14.28
CA ILE A 218 8.50 10.28 14.59
C ILE A 218 8.53 11.24 13.39
N SER A 219 8.65 10.67 12.18
CA SER A 219 8.84 11.43 10.94
C SER A 219 7.62 12.27 10.58
N TRP A 220 7.85 13.50 10.13
CA TRP A 220 6.85 14.30 9.45
C TRP A 220 6.58 13.84 8.00
N LYS A 221 7.43 12.98 7.43
CA LYS A 221 7.26 12.44 6.08
C LYS A 221 6.19 11.35 6.05
N LYS A 222 5.28 11.43 5.07
CA LYS A 222 4.16 10.49 4.95
C LYS A 222 4.56 9.06 4.55
N ASN A 223 5.69 8.88 3.88
CA ASN A 223 6.13 7.60 3.34
C ASN A 223 7.12 6.89 4.28
N TYR A 224 7.05 5.56 4.31
CA TYR A 224 8.07 4.75 4.97
C TYR A 224 9.45 4.94 4.30
N PRO A 225 10.53 4.88 5.07
CA PRO A 225 11.87 4.85 4.49
C PRO A 225 12.06 3.60 3.62
N ARG A 226 12.94 3.68 2.63
CA ARG A 226 13.27 2.53 1.77
C ARG A 226 14.09 1.50 2.55
N GLY A 227 13.73 0.21 2.48
CA GLY A 227 14.37 -0.88 3.22
C GLY A 227 15.89 -0.89 3.11
N LYS A 228 16.44 -0.73 1.89
CA LYS A 228 17.90 -0.65 1.67
C LYS A 228 18.58 0.44 2.51
N LYS A 229 17.96 1.62 2.66
CA LYS A 229 18.52 2.70 3.49
C LYS A 229 18.42 2.40 4.99
N VAL A 230 17.36 1.67 5.39
CA VAL A 230 17.19 1.24 6.79
C VAL A 230 18.20 0.17 7.13
N ASN A 231 18.47 -0.79 6.24
CA ASN A 231 19.53 -1.80 6.46
C ASN A 231 20.90 -1.14 6.65
N SER A 232 21.29 -0.22 5.76
CA SER A 232 22.56 0.53 5.93
C SER A 232 22.61 1.30 7.26
N LEU A 233 21.48 1.83 7.75
CA LEU A 233 21.40 2.46 9.05
C LEU A 233 21.61 1.45 10.18
N ILE A 234 20.95 0.28 10.12
CA ILE A 234 21.08 -0.80 11.12
C ILE A 234 22.52 -1.27 11.18
N ASP A 235 23.16 -1.49 10.04
CA ASP A 235 24.57 -1.89 9.96
C ASP A 235 25.49 -0.86 10.61
N SER A 236 25.27 0.43 10.31
CA SER A 236 26.04 1.51 10.93
C SER A 236 25.88 1.57 12.44
N ILE A 237 24.68 1.28 12.96
CA ILE A 237 24.41 1.22 14.41
C ILE A 237 25.08 0.00 15.05
N LYS A 238 24.97 -1.18 14.43
CA LYS A 238 25.47 -2.45 14.99
C LYS A 238 27.00 -2.50 15.02
N PHE A 239 27.65 -2.09 13.94
CA PHE A 239 29.10 -2.26 13.76
C PHE A 239 29.93 -1.06 14.22
N SER A 240 29.33 0.05 14.61
CA SER A 240 30.08 1.19 15.12
C SER A 240 30.33 1.10 16.63
N ASN A 241 31.60 1.17 17.01
CA ASN A 241 32.01 1.28 18.43
C ASN A 241 31.99 2.73 18.94
N LYS A 242 31.67 3.72 18.08
CA LYS A 242 31.64 5.13 18.42
C LYS A 242 30.19 5.65 18.38
N ASN A 243 29.98 6.81 19.01
CA ASN A 243 28.73 7.52 18.84
C ASN A 243 28.51 7.87 17.36
N VAL A 244 27.33 7.52 16.85
CA VAL A 244 26.95 7.73 15.46
C VAL A 244 25.76 8.63 15.38
N LYS A 245 25.81 9.63 14.50
CA LYS A 245 24.67 10.52 14.22
C LYS A 245 24.36 10.45 12.73
N LEU A 246 23.17 9.99 12.39
CA LEU A 246 22.70 9.77 11.03
C LEU A 246 21.35 10.44 10.82
N THR A 247 21.01 10.71 9.55
CA THR A 247 19.68 11.24 9.19
C THR A 247 18.97 10.30 8.22
N LEU A 248 17.70 10.01 8.49
CA LEU A 248 16.87 9.20 7.62
C LEU A 248 15.40 9.63 7.69
N SER A 249 14.82 9.92 6.53
CA SER A 249 13.39 10.21 6.37
C SER A 249 12.86 11.33 7.27
N GLY A 250 13.64 12.37 7.54
CA GLY A 250 13.25 13.50 8.39
C GLY A 250 13.37 13.22 9.88
N CYS A 251 14.14 12.19 10.24
CA CYS A 251 14.55 11.90 11.60
C CYS A 251 16.05 11.95 11.73
N ILE A 252 16.52 12.38 12.90
CA ILE A 252 17.90 12.22 13.36
C ILE A 252 17.96 10.99 14.23
N ILE A 253 18.95 10.15 13.99
CA ILE A 253 19.20 8.89 14.70
C ILE A 253 20.59 9.00 15.32
N GLU A 254 20.67 8.94 16.65
CA GLU A 254 21.93 9.02 17.39
C GLU A 254 22.13 7.76 18.22
N LYS A 255 23.27 7.09 18.03
CA LYS A 255 23.74 6.03 18.94
C LYS A 255 24.58 6.68 20.03
N ILE A 256 24.20 6.44 21.28
CA ILE A 256 24.91 6.88 22.48
C ILE A 256 25.08 5.66 23.37
N GLN A 257 26.30 5.17 23.50
CA GLN A 257 26.59 3.91 24.19
C GLN A 257 25.71 2.75 23.66
N ASP A 258 24.92 2.12 24.51
CA ASP A 258 24.04 0.99 24.19
C ASP A 258 22.61 1.41 23.80
N SER A 259 22.37 2.69 23.67
CA SER A 259 21.05 3.23 23.34
C SER A 259 21.06 3.96 22.00
N VAL A 260 19.91 3.90 21.30
CA VAL A 260 19.70 4.67 20.08
C VAL A 260 18.53 5.64 20.28
N ILE A 261 18.76 6.91 20.04
CA ILE A 261 17.75 7.97 20.18
C ILE A 261 17.31 8.38 18.78
N ILE A 262 15.99 8.42 18.54
CA ILE A 262 15.38 8.85 17.29
C ILE A 262 14.46 10.02 17.57
N TYR A 263 14.68 11.15 16.89
CA TYR A 263 13.88 12.35 17.02
C TYR A 263 13.73 13.10 15.68
N PRO A 264 12.73 14.00 15.53
CA PRO A 264 12.51 14.69 14.28
C PRO A 264 13.66 15.66 13.96
N GLU A 265 14.03 15.71 12.68
CA GLU A 265 14.91 16.75 12.14
C GLU A 265 14.20 18.11 12.24
N LYS A 266 14.87 19.15 12.76
CA LYS A 266 14.33 20.51 12.76
C LYS A 266 14.13 20.97 11.31
N ARG A 267 13.00 21.60 11.07
CA ARG A 267 12.71 22.26 9.79
C ARG A 267 13.40 23.60 9.72
#